data_a6fbd6bf01e43bde297178dbb57a4fcd
#
_entry.id   a6fbd6bf01e43bde297178dbb57a4fcd
#
_cell.length_a   1.000
_cell.length_b   1.000
_cell.length_c   1.000
_cell.angle_alpha   90.00
_cell.angle_beta   90.00
_cell.angle_gamma   90.00
#
_symmetry.space_group_name_H-M   'P 1'
#
loop_
_entity.id
_entity.type
_entity.pdbx_description
1 polymer ?
#
loop_
_entity_poly.entity_id
_entity_poly.type
_entity_poly.pdbx_seq_one_letter_code
_entity_poly.pdbx_strand_id
1 'polypeptide(L)'
;RFRPSSKEDQVVQKAREHFERTLIQIRGELAGSVAALEHPRHDEALNYGEIFLRDNVPVMIYLLLQGRYPVVKQFLSVCLDLQSTTVQTRGVFPTSFVEEEGDLVADYGQRSIGRITSVDASLWWPILCWLYVKRSGDSEFGRSQRVQRGLQLLLDLVLHPSFEGTPVLFVPDCAFMIDRPMDVWGAPLEVEVLLFAALRSCIGLMELCQRHDSNALLEERLRLSRRWMHDLRQYLLKHYWVTSKTMQVLRRRPTEQYGDNQYQNEFNVQPQVIPDWLQDWLENRGGYLICLLYTSDAADDRIC
;
A
#
# COMPACT_ATOMS: atom_id res chain seq x y z
N ARG A 1 29.43 16.80 -23.07
CA ARG A 1 28.89 15.97 -24.18
C ARG A 1 29.08 14.51 -23.81
N PHE A 2 28.05 13.85 -23.33
CA PHE A 2 28.04 12.41 -23.15
C PHE A 2 28.16 11.75 -24.54
N ARG A 3 29.11 10.85 -24.73
CA ARG A 3 29.11 9.94 -25.86
C ARG A 3 28.41 8.64 -25.44
N PRO A 4 27.24 8.31 -25.96
CA PRO A 4 26.67 6.99 -25.76
C PRO A 4 27.50 6.00 -26.61
N SER A 5 28.23 5.12 -25.98
CA SER A 5 29.10 4.19 -26.72
C SER A 5 29.08 2.75 -26.21
N SER A 6 28.32 2.44 -25.19
CA SER A 6 28.13 1.05 -24.72
C SER A 6 26.78 0.49 -25.14
N LYS A 7 26.70 -0.83 -25.30
CA LYS A 7 25.38 -1.51 -25.49
C LYS A 7 24.44 -1.21 -24.36
N GLU A 8 24.95 -0.98 -23.15
CA GLU A 8 24.18 -0.62 -21.96
C GLU A 8 23.49 0.74 -22.11
N ASP A 9 24.20 1.76 -22.62
CA ASP A 9 23.62 3.08 -22.87
C ASP A 9 22.49 3.03 -23.89
N GLN A 10 22.63 2.19 -24.94
CA GLN A 10 21.58 1.99 -25.94
C GLN A 10 20.34 1.31 -25.34
N VAL A 11 20.53 0.31 -24.47
CA VAL A 11 19.41 -0.37 -23.78
C VAL A 11 18.70 0.61 -22.86
N VAL A 12 19.43 1.39 -22.07
CA VAL A 12 18.86 2.41 -21.17
C VAL A 12 18.08 3.47 -21.95
N GLN A 13 18.64 3.93 -23.07
CA GLN A 13 17.96 4.92 -23.93
C GLN A 13 16.66 4.35 -24.49
N LYS A 14 16.67 3.12 -25.01
CA LYS A 14 15.50 2.44 -25.53
C LYS A 14 14.44 2.21 -24.44
N ALA A 15 14.87 1.83 -23.24
CA ALA A 15 13.96 1.67 -22.10
C ALA A 15 13.26 2.99 -21.73
N ARG A 16 14.00 4.13 -21.75
CA ARG A 16 13.40 5.45 -21.53
C ARG A 16 12.38 5.82 -22.60
N GLU A 17 12.68 5.56 -23.85
CA GLU A 17 11.75 5.83 -24.97
C GLU A 17 10.48 4.98 -24.83
N HIS A 18 10.59 3.71 -24.44
CA HIS A 18 9.44 2.86 -24.19
C HIS A 18 8.64 3.35 -22.96
N PHE A 19 9.32 3.74 -21.89
CA PHE A 19 8.68 4.31 -20.71
C PHE A 19 7.87 5.57 -21.04
N GLU A 20 8.43 6.51 -21.81
CA GLU A 20 7.67 7.70 -22.21
C GLU A 20 6.38 7.39 -22.98
N ARG A 21 6.35 6.28 -23.72
CA ARG A 21 5.15 5.83 -24.44
C ARG A 21 4.07 5.24 -23.54
N THR A 22 4.43 4.82 -22.32
CA THR A 22 3.44 4.32 -21.34
C THR A 22 2.73 5.43 -20.60
N LEU A 23 3.26 6.66 -20.65
CA LEU A 23 2.66 7.81 -19.99
C LEU A 23 1.46 8.29 -20.76
N ILE A 24 0.34 8.43 -20.07
CA ILE A 24 -0.93 8.89 -20.66
C ILE A 24 -1.39 10.20 -20.03
N GLN A 25 -2.25 10.88 -20.76
CA GLN A 25 -2.85 12.14 -20.34
C GLN A 25 -4.24 11.89 -19.75
N ILE A 26 -4.55 12.65 -18.73
CA ILE A 26 -5.89 12.80 -18.17
C ILE A 26 -6.22 14.30 -18.23
N ARG A 27 -7.32 14.64 -18.85
CA ARG A 27 -7.72 16.06 -19.07
C ARG A 27 -6.62 16.90 -19.73
N GLY A 28 -5.89 16.30 -20.65
CA GLY A 28 -4.83 16.97 -21.42
C GLY A 28 -3.49 17.13 -20.71
N GLU A 29 -3.33 16.64 -19.47
CA GLU A 29 -2.08 16.66 -18.74
C GLU A 29 -1.59 15.26 -18.41
N LEU A 30 -0.27 15.01 -18.45
CA LEU A 30 0.31 13.73 -18.11
C LEU A 30 -0.02 13.39 -16.64
N ALA A 31 -0.68 12.25 -16.44
CA ALA A 31 -1.23 11.90 -15.13
C ALA A 31 -1.02 10.43 -14.73
N GLY A 32 -0.31 9.64 -15.49
CA GLY A 32 -0.09 8.26 -15.12
C GLY A 32 0.59 7.45 -16.21
N SER A 33 0.80 6.19 -15.90
CA SER A 33 1.37 5.18 -16.79
C SER A 33 0.46 3.97 -16.81
N VAL A 34 0.36 3.32 -17.95
CA VAL A 34 -0.41 2.08 -18.15
C VAL A 34 0.51 0.92 -18.50
N ALA A 35 0.07 -0.29 -18.20
CA ALA A 35 0.86 -1.49 -18.48
C ALA A 35 0.87 -1.82 -19.98
N ALA A 36 -0.26 -1.58 -20.69
CA ALA A 36 -0.36 -1.78 -22.13
C ALA A 36 -1.36 -0.78 -22.74
N LEU A 37 -0.97 -0.16 -23.86
CA LEU A 37 -1.83 0.77 -24.61
C LEU A 37 -2.75 0.05 -25.60
N GLU A 38 -2.37 -1.14 -26.04
CA GLU A 38 -3.13 -1.95 -27.01
C GLU A 38 -3.48 -3.30 -26.39
N HIS A 39 -4.76 -3.69 -26.48
CA HIS A 39 -5.19 -5.03 -26.12
C HIS A 39 -4.74 -6.03 -27.19
N PRO A 40 -3.92 -7.02 -26.85
CA PRO A 40 -3.44 -7.98 -27.84
C PRO A 40 -4.51 -8.92 -28.42
N ARG A 41 -5.68 -9.07 -27.78
CA ARG A 41 -6.80 -9.91 -28.29
C ARG A 41 -8.14 -9.56 -27.67
N HIS A 42 -9.19 -9.59 -28.50
CA HIS A 42 -10.54 -9.11 -28.24
C HIS A 42 -11.40 -9.91 -27.23
N ASP A 43 -10.94 -11.01 -26.67
CA ASP A 43 -11.82 -11.93 -25.92
C ASP A 43 -11.68 -11.92 -24.41
N GLU A 44 -10.67 -11.22 -23.87
CA GLU A 44 -10.54 -11.01 -22.44
C GLU A 44 -10.40 -9.50 -22.17
N ALA A 45 -11.42 -8.93 -21.55
CA ALA A 45 -11.40 -7.53 -21.11
C ALA A 45 -10.41 -7.36 -19.95
N LEU A 46 -9.11 -7.41 -20.27
CA LEU A 46 -8.05 -7.12 -19.31
C LEU A 46 -7.92 -5.61 -19.19
N ASN A 47 -7.92 -5.12 -17.95
CA ASN A 47 -7.87 -3.68 -17.65
C ASN A 47 -6.45 -3.08 -17.69
N TYR A 48 -5.55 -3.63 -18.50
CA TYR A 48 -4.15 -3.16 -18.62
C TYR A 48 -4.01 -1.75 -19.19
N GLY A 49 -5.04 -1.21 -19.83
CA GLY A 49 -5.12 0.17 -20.28
C GLY A 49 -5.53 1.17 -19.22
N GLU A 50 -5.84 0.72 -18.02
CA GLU A 50 -6.17 1.57 -16.87
C GLU A 50 -4.90 1.99 -16.09
N ILE A 51 -4.97 3.13 -15.42
CA ILE A 51 -3.93 3.60 -14.52
C ILE A 51 -4.14 2.95 -13.15
N PHE A 52 -3.35 1.94 -12.80
CA PHE A 52 -3.35 1.34 -11.47
C PHE A 52 -2.58 2.21 -10.49
N LEU A 53 -3.20 2.54 -9.35
CA LEU A 53 -2.58 3.43 -8.37
C LEU A 53 -1.29 2.81 -7.81
N ARG A 54 -1.29 1.56 -7.37
CA ARG A 54 -0.11 0.86 -6.86
C ARG A 54 1.02 0.80 -7.88
N ASP A 55 0.71 0.39 -9.11
CA ASP A 55 1.70 0.21 -10.18
C ASP A 55 2.35 1.54 -10.58
N ASN A 56 1.63 2.64 -10.41
CA ASN A 56 2.15 3.98 -10.64
C ASN A 56 3.04 4.52 -9.51
N VAL A 57 3.08 3.92 -8.33
CA VAL A 57 3.94 4.41 -7.24
C VAL A 57 5.42 4.43 -7.64
N PRO A 58 6.04 3.33 -8.11
CA PRO A 58 7.44 3.35 -8.56
C PRO A 58 7.65 4.29 -9.75
N VAL A 59 6.68 4.40 -10.66
CA VAL A 59 6.70 5.35 -11.78
C VAL A 59 6.77 6.79 -11.27
N MET A 60 5.90 7.15 -10.34
CA MET A 60 5.86 8.50 -9.76
C MET A 60 7.12 8.82 -8.95
N ILE A 61 7.68 7.84 -8.21
CA ILE A 61 8.96 7.99 -7.52
C ILE A 61 10.08 8.26 -8.54
N TYR A 62 10.13 7.52 -9.64
CA TYR A 62 11.09 7.76 -10.72
C TYR A 62 10.95 9.17 -11.29
N LEU A 63 9.72 9.61 -11.58
CA LEU A 63 9.43 10.98 -12.08
C LEU A 63 9.81 12.06 -11.06
N LEU A 64 9.62 11.83 -9.77
CA LEU A 64 10.11 12.72 -8.70
C LEU A 64 11.63 12.85 -8.71
N LEU A 65 12.35 11.73 -8.92
CA LEU A 65 13.80 11.74 -9.01
C LEU A 65 14.29 12.48 -10.25
N GLN A 66 13.50 12.47 -11.34
CA GLN A 66 13.78 13.23 -12.57
C GLN A 66 13.35 14.70 -12.50
N GLY A 67 12.73 15.15 -11.39
CA GLY A 67 12.23 16.52 -11.24
C GLY A 67 10.95 16.82 -12.03
N ARG A 68 10.25 15.80 -12.53
CA ARG A 68 9.00 15.93 -13.29
C ARG A 68 7.80 16.10 -12.36
N TYR A 69 7.88 17.08 -11.48
CA TYR A 69 6.90 17.35 -10.43
C TYR A 69 5.47 17.59 -10.93
N PRO A 70 5.23 18.29 -12.07
CA PRO A 70 3.86 18.51 -12.56
C PRO A 70 3.11 17.21 -12.81
N VAL A 71 3.74 16.20 -13.40
CA VAL A 71 3.11 14.90 -13.67
C VAL A 71 2.67 14.22 -12.37
N VAL A 72 3.53 14.23 -11.36
CA VAL A 72 3.22 13.62 -10.06
C VAL A 72 2.10 14.38 -9.35
N LYS A 73 2.11 15.72 -9.41
CA LYS A 73 1.05 16.56 -8.85
C LYS A 73 -0.29 16.29 -9.51
N GLN A 74 -0.31 16.15 -10.84
CA GLN A 74 -1.51 15.83 -11.60
C GLN A 74 -2.05 14.44 -11.21
N PHE A 75 -1.19 13.43 -11.18
CA PHE A 75 -1.57 12.10 -10.71
C PHE A 75 -2.23 12.13 -9.32
N LEU A 76 -1.58 12.77 -8.35
CA LEU A 76 -2.10 12.92 -6.98
C LEU A 76 -3.44 13.66 -6.96
N SER A 77 -3.61 14.67 -7.81
CA SER A 77 -4.83 15.46 -7.91
C SER A 77 -5.99 14.66 -8.51
N VAL A 78 -5.73 13.89 -9.56
CA VAL A 78 -6.73 12.98 -10.16
C VAL A 78 -7.17 11.93 -9.15
N CYS A 79 -6.23 11.32 -8.42
CA CYS A 79 -6.58 10.37 -7.36
C CYS A 79 -7.50 10.99 -6.29
N LEU A 80 -7.27 12.27 -5.90
CA LEU A 80 -8.13 12.98 -4.96
C LEU A 80 -9.55 13.22 -5.52
N ASP A 81 -9.66 13.53 -6.82
CA ASP A 81 -10.97 13.69 -7.46
C ASP A 81 -11.77 12.38 -7.44
N LEU A 82 -11.06 11.27 -7.45
CA LEU A 82 -11.61 9.93 -7.45
C LEU A 82 -11.70 9.28 -6.06
N GLN A 83 -11.26 9.95 -4.99
CA GLN A 83 -11.44 9.39 -3.65
C GLN A 83 -12.93 9.24 -3.33
N SER A 84 -13.35 8.04 -2.94
CA SER A 84 -14.77 7.74 -2.72
C SER A 84 -15.38 8.54 -1.59
N THR A 85 -16.58 9.05 -1.85
CA THR A 85 -17.44 9.73 -0.86
C THR A 85 -18.73 8.97 -0.58
N THR A 86 -18.94 7.81 -1.22
CA THR A 86 -20.11 6.96 -0.98
C THR A 86 -20.05 6.33 0.40
N VAL A 87 -21.18 5.97 0.97
CA VAL A 87 -21.26 5.49 2.37
C VAL A 87 -20.41 4.23 2.57
N GLN A 88 -20.44 3.28 1.62
CA GLN A 88 -19.77 1.97 1.77
C GLN A 88 -18.25 2.04 1.59
N THR A 89 -17.75 2.97 0.78
CA THR A 89 -16.35 3.05 0.42
C THR A 89 -15.72 4.40 0.75
N ARG A 90 -16.34 5.16 1.64
CA ARG A 90 -15.92 6.51 1.98
C ARG A 90 -14.47 6.55 2.45
N GLY A 91 -13.65 7.35 1.75
CA GLY A 91 -12.23 7.51 2.05
C GLY A 91 -11.31 6.59 1.27
N VAL A 92 -11.85 5.56 0.61
CA VAL A 92 -11.07 4.64 -0.24
C VAL A 92 -10.64 5.35 -1.52
N PHE A 93 -9.38 5.14 -1.91
CA PHE A 93 -8.89 5.49 -3.23
C PHE A 93 -9.12 4.33 -4.21
N PRO A 94 -9.31 4.61 -5.51
CA PRO A 94 -9.55 3.55 -6.48
C PRO A 94 -8.33 2.64 -6.65
N THR A 95 -8.57 1.40 -7.01
CA THR A 95 -7.52 0.45 -7.43
C THR A 95 -6.91 0.92 -8.76
N SER A 96 -7.76 1.30 -9.71
CA SER A 96 -7.39 1.84 -11.02
C SER A 96 -8.40 2.87 -11.50
N PHE A 97 -8.05 3.60 -12.54
CA PHE A 97 -8.93 4.56 -13.21
C PHE A 97 -8.52 4.78 -14.67
N VAL A 98 -9.46 5.30 -15.43
CA VAL A 98 -9.29 5.62 -16.84
C VAL A 98 -10.14 6.84 -17.20
N GLU A 99 -9.81 7.53 -18.29
CA GLU A 99 -10.66 8.54 -18.92
C GLU A 99 -11.41 7.91 -20.10
N GLU A 100 -12.74 7.83 -20.00
CA GLU A 100 -13.62 7.31 -21.02
C GLU A 100 -14.55 8.45 -21.49
N GLU A 101 -14.52 8.82 -22.78
CA GLU A 101 -15.36 9.88 -23.37
C GLU A 101 -15.29 11.23 -22.65
N GLY A 102 -14.15 11.51 -21.99
CA GLY A 102 -13.91 12.75 -21.22
C GLY A 102 -14.30 12.67 -19.75
N ASP A 103 -14.91 11.58 -19.32
CA ASP A 103 -15.24 11.32 -17.93
C ASP A 103 -14.20 10.41 -17.25
N LEU A 104 -13.89 10.69 -15.99
CA LEU A 104 -13.04 9.84 -15.17
C LEU A 104 -13.86 8.68 -14.59
N VAL A 105 -13.47 7.47 -14.95
CA VAL A 105 -14.07 6.23 -14.45
C VAL A 105 -13.10 5.56 -13.50
N ALA A 106 -13.53 5.34 -12.26
CA ALA A 106 -12.72 4.73 -11.21
C ALA A 106 -13.19 3.31 -10.91
N ASP A 107 -12.25 2.39 -10.65
CA ASP A 107 -12.52 1.04 -10.20
C ASP A 107 -12.22 0.90 -8.69
N TYR A 108 -13.24 0.53 -7.92
CA TYR A 108 -13.14 0.18 -6.51
C TYR A 108 -13.33 -1.32 -6.28
N GLY A 109 -12.93 -2.15 -7.25
CA GLY A 109 -13.06 -3.59 -7.24
C GLY A 109 -14.22 -4.15 -8.08
N GLN A 110 -15.00 -3.31 -8.77
CA GLN A 110 -16.10 -3.77 -9.63
C GLN A 110 -15.62 -4.30 -10.97
N ARG A 111 -14.54 -3.72 -11.51
CA ARG A 111 -13.97 -4.01 -12.83
C ARG A 111 -12.71 -4.89 -12.75
N SER A 112 -12.12 -5.04 -11.59
CA SER A 112 -10.93 -5.87 -11.38
C SER A 112 -11.21 -7.35 -11.65
N ILE A 113 -10.19 -8.11 -12.00
CA ILE A 113 -10.30 -9.55 -12.31
C ILE A 113 -10.93 -10.32 -11.14
N GLY A 114 -10.58 -9.96 -9.90
CA GLY A 114 -11.09 -10.58 -8.69
C GLY A 114 -12.31 -9.89 -8.09
N ARG A 115 -12.77 -8.78 -8.64
CA ARG A 115 -13.82 -7.91 -8.06
C ARG A 115 -13.54 -7.52 -6.61
N ILE A 116 -12.28 -7.20 -6.30
CA ILE A 116 -11.81 -6.90 -4.96
C ILE A 116 -11.12 -5.53 -4.98
N THR A 117 -11.47 -4.69 -4.01
CA THR A 117 -10.79 -3.42 -3.79
C THR A 117 -9.41 -3.67 -3.18
N SER A 118 -8.37 -3.15 -3.81
CA SER A 118 -7.01 -3.20 -3.29
C SER A 118 -6.88 -2.25 -2.09
N VAL A 119 -6.52 -2.79 -0.91
CA VAL A 119 -6.36 -2.02 0.32
C VAL A 119 -5.15 -1.09 0.25
N ASP A 120 -4.10 -1.53 -0.40
CA ASP A 120 -2.82 -0.82 -0.50
C ASP A 120 -2.90 0.50 -1.28
N ALA A 121 -3.78 0.60 -2.28
CA ALA A 121 -3.96 1.83 -3.06
C ALA A 121 -4.23 3.05 -2.17
N SER A 122 -5.11 2.88 -1.17
CA SER A 122 -5.45 3.95 -0.22
C SER A 122 -4.28 4.31 0.71
N LEU A 123 -3.39 3.38 1.02
CA LEU A 123 -2.23 3.61 1.86
C LEU A 123 -1.06 4.24 1.08
N TRP A 124 -0.90 3.92 -0.20
CA TRP A 124 0.13 4.48 -1.06
C TRP A 124 -0.05 5.96 -1.35
N TRP A 125 -1.30 6.43 -1.48
CA TRP A 125 -1.55 7.82 -1.86
C TRP A 125 -0.91 8.85 -0.89
N PRO A 126 -1.12 8.80 0.44
CA PRO A 126 -0.50 9.76 1.35
C PRO A 126 1.03 9.64 1.40
N ILE A 127 1.57 8.44 1.20
CA ILE A 127 3.01 8.21 1.14
C ILE A 127 3.58 8.97 -0.06
N LEU A 128 3.00 8.80 -1.24
CA LEU A 128 3.44 9.48 -2.45
C LEU A 128 3.24 10.99 -2.37
N CYS A 129 2.13 11.44 -1.79
CA CYS A 129 1.85 12.88 -1.55
C CYS A 129 2.93 13.52 -0.65
N TRP A 130 3.29 12.83 0.44
CA TRP A 130 4.36 13.31 1.32
C TRP A 130 5.72 13.35 0.63
N LEU A 131 6.05 12.31 -0.14
CA LEU A 131 7.28 12.26 -0.95
C LEU A 131 7.32 13.40 -1.97
N TYR A 132 6.20 13.67 -2.66
CA TYR A 132 6.07 14.80 -3.57
C TYR A 132 6.37 16.12 -2.88
N VAL A 133 5.68 16.42 -1.77
CA VAL A 133 5.88 17.67 -1.02
C VAL A 133 7.32 17.81 -0.54
N LYS A 134 7.90 16.75 -0.01
CA LYS A 134 9.30 16.74 0.46
C LYS A 134 10.30 16.98 -0.67
N ARG A 135 10.04 16.43 -1.84
CA ARG A 135 10.99 16.49 -2.95
C ARG A 135 10.85 17.75 -3.80
N SER A 136 9.60 18.21 -4.05
CA SER A 136 9.31 19.42 -4.82
C SER A 136 9.42 20.70 -4.02
N GLY A 137 9.23 20.64 -2.70
CA GLY A 137 9.07 21.80 -1.84
C GLY A 137 7.66 22.44 -1.88
N ASP A 138 6.72 21.87 -2.63
CA ASP A 138 5.34 22.37 -2.78
C ASP A 138 4.51 22.12 -1.52
N SER A 139 4.84 22.85 -0.46
CA SER A 139 4.11 22.78 0.81
C SER A 139 2.68 23.35 0.70
N GLU A 140 2.42 24.21 -0.27
CA GLU A 140 1.09 24.76 -0.53
C GLU A 140 0.12 23.67 -0.99
N PHE A 141 0.53 22.80 -1.91
CA PHE A 141 -0.25 21.63 -2.30
C PHE A 141 -0.58 20.76 -1.09
N GLY A 142 0.46 20.41 -0.27
CA GLY A 142 0.26 19.58 0.92
C GLY A 142 -0.71 20.19 1.95
N ARG A 143 -0.75 21.54 2.06
CA ARG A 143 -1.68 22.25 2.95
C ARG A 143 -3.04 22.53 2.33
N SER A 144 -3.20 22.29 1.04
CA SER A 144 -4.46 22.60 0.36
C SER A 144 -5.65 21.90 1.04
N GLN A 145 -6.79 22.58 1.05
CA GLN A 145 -8.02 22.03 1.64
C GLN A 145 -8.39 20.66 1.03
N ARG A 146 -8.12 20.47 -0.26
CA ARG A 146 -8.39 19.21 -0.96
C ARG A 146 -7.55 18.07 -0.38
N VAL A 147 -6.24 18.26 -0.26
CA VAL A 147 -5.33 17.26 0.31
C VAL A 147 -5.72 16.96 1.76
N GLN A 148 -5.94 17.98 2.58
CA GLN A 148 -6.30 17.81 3.99
C GLN A 148 -7.65 17.10 4.15
N ARG A 149 -8.62 17.38 3.27
CA ARG A 149 -9.89 16.66 3.25
C ARG A 149 -9.71 15.19 2.87
N GLY A 150 -8.87 14.90 1.87
CA GLY A 150 -8.54 13.54 1.47
C GLY A 150 -7.87 12.74 2.60
N LEU A 151 -6.90 13.35 3.29
CA LEU A 151 -6.28 12.75 4.48
C LEU A 151 -7.29 12.46 5.59
N GLN A 152 -8.21 13.42 5.83
CA GLN A 152 -9.26 13.25 6.82
C GLN A 152 -10.13 12.02 6.53
N LEU A 153 -10.61 11.88 5.29
CA LEU A 153 -11.44 10.77 4.90
C LEU A 153 -10.71 9.42 5.04
N LEU A 154 -9.43 9.39 4.67
CA LEU A 154 -8.61 8.20 4.84
C LEU A 154 -8.38 7.87 6.33
N LEU A 155 -8.06 8.86 7.16
CA LEU A 155 -7.85 8.63 8.60
C LEU A 155 -9.16 8.21 9.30
N ASP A 156 -10.29 8.77 8.93
CA ASP A 156 -11.61 8.35 9.45
C ASP A 156 -11.90 6.87 9.11
N LEU A 157 -11.36 6.37 7.98
CA LEU A 157 -11.46 4.97 7.59
C LEU A 157 -10.52 4.08 8.40
N VAL A 158 -9.22 4.37 8.41
CA VAL A 158 -8.19 3.46 8.98
C VAL A 158 -8.06 3.55 10.51
N LEU A 159 -8.53 4.65 11.13
CA LEU A 159 -8.56 4.84 12.58
C LEU A 159 -9.96 4.65 13.16
N HIS A 160 -10.82 3.89 12.47
CA HIS A 160 -12.18 3.67 12.92
C HIS A 160 -12.21 2.86 14.23
N PRO A 161 -13.07 3.20 15.21
CA PRO A 161 -13.15 2.51 16.50
C PRO A 161 -13.40 1.00 16.43
N SER A 162 -13.97 0.48 15.35
CA SER A 162 -14.12 -0.98 15.18
C SER A 162 -12.80 -1.74 15.09
N PHE A 163 -11.67 -1.05 14.86
CA PHE A 163 -10.32 -1.61 14.93
C PHE A 163 -9.69 -1.48 16.33
N GLU A 164 -10.47 -1.05 17.33
CA GLU A 164 -10.03 -1.02 18.73
C GLU A 164 -9.74 -2.44 19.22
N GLY A 165 -8.58 -2.64 19.77
CA GLY A 165 -8.13 -3.93 20.29
C GLY A 165 -6.87 -4.43 19.64
N THR A 166 -6.70 -4.21 18.34
CA THR A 166 -5.44 -4.44 17.63
C THR A 166 -5.16 -3.29 16.68
N PRO A 167 -3.95 -2.72 16.68
CA PRO A 167 -3.64 -1.56 15.83
C PRO A 167 -3.34 -1.93 14.37
N VAL A 168 -3.70 -3.13 13.93
CA VAL A 168 -3.45 -3.69 12.59
C VAL A 168 -4.71 -3.71 11.74
N LEU A 169 -4.53 -3.66 10.41
CA LEU A 169 -5.62 -3.85 9.46
C LEU A 169 -5.80 -5.35 9.19
N PHE A 170 -6.82 -5.92 9.79
CA PHE A 170 -7.22 -7.27 9.46
C PHE A 170 -7.89 -7.28 8.08
N VAL A 171 -7.35 -8.07 7.15
CA VAL A 171 -7.88 -8.23 5.82
C VAL A 171 -8.61 -9.58 5.71
N PRO A 172 -9.94 -9.59 5.81
CA PRO A 172 -10.73 -10.76 5.46
C PRO A 172 -10.77 -10.89 3.93
N ASP A 173 -11.03 -12.08 3.43
CA ASP A 173 -11.27 -12.33 2.01
C ASP A 173 -10.15 -11.91 1.05
N CYS A 174 -8.91 -11.88 1.54
CA CYS A 174 -7.74 -11.87 0.65
C CYS A 174 -7.50 -10.61 -0.17
N ALA A 175 -8.16 -9.51 0.14
CA ALA A 175 -8.14 -8.27 -0.64
C ALA A 175 -7.06 -7.30 -0.15
N PHE A 176 -5.78 -7.64 -0.25
CA PHE A 176 -4.75 -6.74 0.31
C PHE A 176 -3.86 -6.05 -0.72
N MET A 177 -2.96 -6.75 -1.39
CA MET A 177 -1.97 -6.13 -2.29
C MET A 177 -2.22 -6.41 -3.77
N ILE A 178 -3.16 -7.28 -4.10
CA ILE A 178 -3.51 -7.60 -5.48
C ILE A 178 -5.02 -7.56 -5.68
N ASP A 179 -5.41 -7.42 -6.92
CA ASP A 179 -6.80 -7.38 -7.36
C ASP A 179 -7.40 -8.77 -7.60
N ARG A 180 -6.82 -9.80 -6.99
CA ARG A 180 -7.26 -11.20 -7.12
C ARG A 180 -7.54 -11.80 -5.75
N PRO A 181 -8.56 -12.66 -5.63
CA PRO A 181 -8.78 -13.42 -4.41
C PRO A 181 -7.55 -14.29 -4.10
N MET A 182 -7.10 -14.24 -2.87
CA MET A 182 -6.06 -15.13 -2.35
C MET A 182 -6.58 -15.74 -1.06
N ASP A 183 -6.38 -17.01 -0.83
CA ASP A 183 -6.77 -17.69 0.41
C ASP A 183 -5.87 -17.28 1.59
N VAL A 184 -5.76 -15.98 1.81
CA VAL A 184 -4.93 -15.35 2.84
C VAL A 184 -5.81 -14.48 3.73
N TRP A 185 -5.86 -14.78 5.00
CA TRP A 185 -6.64 -14.08 6.01
C TRP A 185 -5.72 -13.50 7.06
N GLY A 186 -6.06 -12.36 7.61
CA GLY A 186 -5.35 -11.83 8.74
C GLY A 186 -4.71 -10.47 8.48
N ALA A 187 -3.59 -10.21 9.13
CA ALA A 187 -2.84 -8.96 9.05
C ALA A 187 -1.50 -9.19 8.32
N PRO A 188 -1.43 -9.00 6.99
CA PRO A 188 -0.20 -9.17 6.22
C PRO A 188 0.81 -8.09 6.57
N LEU A 189 2.09 -8.46 6.74
CA LEU A 189 3.16 -7.53 7.13
C LEU A 189 3.28 -6.34 6.17
N GLU A 190 3.15 -6.57 4.87
CA GLU A 190 3.24 -5.54 3.86
C GLU A 190 2.14 -4.47 4.00
N VAL A 191 0.91 -4.87 4.33
CA VAL A 191 -0.19 -3.93 4.60
C VAL A 191 0.10 -3.12 5.85
N GLU A 192 0.61 -3.76 6.89
CA GLU A 192 0.91 -3.11 8.16
C GLU A 192 2.08 -2.13 8.06
N VAL A 193 3.09 -2.48 7.27
CA VAL A 193 4.21 -1.57 6.96
C VAL A 193 3.73 -0.38 6.15
N LEU A 194 2.84 -0.60 5.18
CA LEU A 194 2.22 0.49 4.41
C LEU A 194 1.33 1.37 5.30
N LEU A 195 0.54 0.78 6.20
CA LEU A 195 -0.26 1.53 7.17
C LEU A 195 0.63 2.43 8.04
N PHE A 196 1.74 1.87 8.56
CA PHE A 196 2.70 2.65 9.32
C PHE A 196 3.28 3.83 8.53
N ALA A 197 3.68 3.58 7.28
CA ALA A 197 4.22 4.60 6.39
C ALA A 197 3.16 5.65 6.00
N ALA A 198 1.91 5.23 5.76
CA ALA A 198 0.78 6.10 5.48
C ALA A 198 0.46 7.02 6.66
N LEU A 199 0.37 6.47 7.89
CA LEU A 199 0.15 7.26 9.10
C LEU A 199 1.26 8.30 9.32
N ARG A 200 2.52 7.88 9.15
CA ARG A 200 3.68 8.80 9.23
C ARG A 200 3.59 9.93 8.21
N SER A 201 3.16 9.63 7.00
CA SER A 201 3.00 10.60 5.92
C SER A 201 1.83 11.55 6.16
N CYS A 202 0.69 11.02 6.64
CA CYS A 202 -0.45 11.83 7.06
C CYS A 202 -0.07 12.80 8.19
N ILE A 203 0.66 12.34 9.20
CA ILE A 203 1.18 13.19 10.29
C ILE A 203 2.03 14.31 9.70
N GLY A 204 3.00 14.00 8.82
CA GLY A 204 3.85 15.00 8.19
C GLY A 204 3.07 16.07 7.41
N LEU A 205 2.05 15.65 6.64
CA LEU A 205 1.19 16.54 5.86
C LEU A 205 0.29 17.40 6.76
N MET A 206 -0.24 16.84 7.86
CA MET A 206 -1.03 17.60 8.84
C MET A 206 -0.19 18.60 9.63
N GLU A 207 1.05 18.26 9.97
CA GLU A 207 1.99 19.16 10.63
C GLU A 207 2.33 20.40 9.80
N LEU A 208 2.28 20.33 8.46
CA LEU A 208 2.41 21.50 7.60
C LEU A 208 1.28 22.51 7.84
N CYS A 209 0.06 22.05 8.10
CA CYS A 209 -1.07 22.91 8.44
C CYS A 209 -0.97 23.44 9.85
N GLN A 210 -0.62 22.61 10.82
CA GLN A 210 -0.51 22.99 12.23
C GLN A 210 0.41 24.20 12.45
N ARG A 211 1.46 24.34 11.65
CA ARG A 211 2.40 25.47 11.74
C ARG A 211 1.80 26.81 11.29
N HIS A 212 0.70 26.80 10.57
CA HIS A 212 0.08 27.99 9.99
C HIS A 212 -1.30 28.28 10.58
N ASP A 213 -2.09 27.25 10.83
CA ASP A 213 -3.45 27.37 11.34
C ASP A 213 -3.78 26.10 12.14
N SER A 214 -3.55 26.17 13.45
CA SER A 214 -3.86 25.07 14.36
C SER A 214 -5.28 25.20 14.90
N ASN A 215 -6.01 24.10 14.87
CA ASN A 215 -7.32 24.00 15.52
C ASN A 215 -7.44 22.69 16.31
N ALA A 216 -8.37 22.65 17.26
CA ALA A 216 -8.54 21.53 18.17
C ALA A 216 -8.78 20.19 17.45
N LEU A 217 -9.51 20.20 16.32
CA LEU A 217 -9.78 18.99 15.53
C LEU A 217 -8.51 18.44 14.88
N LEU A 218 -7.65 19.30 14.33
CA LEU A 218 -6.37 18.94 13.75
C LEU A 218 -5.42 18.36 14.82
N GLU A 219 -5.38 18.99 15.99
CA GLU A 219 -4.57 18.53 17.12
C GLU A 219 -4.99 17.17 17.62
N GLU A 220 -6.29 16.93 17.76
CA GLU A 220 -6.83 15.64 18.17
C GLU A 220 -6.50 14.55 17.14
N ARG A 221 -6.63 14.80 15.84
CA ARG A 221 -6.26 13.87 14.79
C ARG A 221 -4.77 13.54 14.79
N LEU A 222 -3.92 14.54 14.96
CA LEU A 222 -2.48 14.34 15.09
C LEU A 222 -2.16 13.48 16.31
N ARG A 223 -2.79 13.73 17.44
CA ARG A 223 -2.63 12.94 18.67
C ARG A 223 -3.03 11.49 18.45
N LEU A 224 -4.20 11.26 17.86
CA LEU A 224 -4.73 9.91 17.59
C LEU A 224 -3.83 9.16 16.59
N SER A 225 -3.44 9.79 15.48
CA SER A 225 -2.57 9.19 14.47
C SER A 225 -1.18 8.83 15.04
N ARG A 226 -0.60 9.69 15.88
CA ARG A 226 0.69 9.42 16.53
C ARG A 226 0.60 8.26 17.52
N ARG A 227 -0.48 8.20 18.30
CA ARG A 227 -0.75 7.09 19.21
C ARG A 227 -0.88 5.79 18.44
N TRP A 228 -1.71 5.76 17.41
CA TRP A 228 -1.93 4.57 16.60
C TRP A 228 -0.64 4.08 15.92
N MET A 229 0.13 4.99 15.34
CA MET A 229 1.43 4.67 14.75
C MET A 229 2.41 4.09 15.79
N HIS A 230 2.40 4.62 17.02
CA HIS A 230 3.21 4.07 18.11
C HIS A 230 2.78 2.65 18.47
N ASP A 231 1.49 2.43 18.66
CA ASP A 231 0.93 1.13 19.06
C ASP A 231 1.16 0.09 17.95
N LEU A 232 0.95 0.46 16.69
CA LEU A 232 1.27 -0.38 15.52
C LEU A 232 2.75 -0.78 15.49
N ARG A 233 3.65 0.17 15.72
CA ARG A 233 5.09 -0.14 15.79
C ARG A 233 5.41 -1.15 16.89
N GLN A 234 4.83 -0.99 18.09
CA GLN A 234 5.03 -1.92 19.17
C GLN A 234 4.47 -3.31 18.85
N TYR A 235 3.30 -3.33 18.22
CA TYR A 235 2.66 -4.57 17.77
C TYR A 235 3.53 -5.31 16.75
N LEU A 236 4.01 -4.61 15.71
CA LEU A 236 4.89 -5.19 14.69
C LEU A 236 6.17 -5.79 15.31
N LEU A 237 6.83 -5.05 16.17
CA LEU A 237 8.06 -5.53 16.82
C LEU A 237 7.80 -6.72 17.76
N LYS A 238 6.64 -6.79 18.38
CA LYS A 238 6.28 -7.87 19.30
C LYS A 238 5.85 -9.14 18.58
N HIS A 239 5.04 -9.01 17.53
CA HIS A 239 4.33 -10.13 16.92
C HIS A 239 4.95 -10.61 15.60
N TYR A 240 5.56 -9.71 14.81
CA TYR A 240 6.16 -10.07 13.52
C TYR A 240 7.66 -10.36 13.61
N TRP A 241 8.32 -9.96 14.69
CA TRP A 241 9.74 -10.24 14.89
C TRP A 241 9.93 -11.57 15.64
N VAL A 242 10.27 -12.61 14.90
CA VAL A 242 10.48 -13.96 15.43
C VAL A 242 11.95 -14.17 15.78
N THR A 243 12.22 -14.62 16.99
CA THR A 243 13.56 -14.95 17.51
C THR A 243 13.68 -16.46 17.76
N SER A 244 14.90 -16.95 18.01
CA SER A 244 15.12 -18.34 18.44
C SER A 244 14.33 -18.68 19.71
N LYS A 245 14.19 -17.74 20.64
CA LYS A 245 13.37 -17.90 21.83
C LYS A 245 11.88 -18.07 21.49
N THR A 246 11.36 -17.28 20.57
CA THR A 246 9.98 -17.40 20.08
C THR A 246 9.74 -18.77 19.47
N MET A 247 10.67 -19.24 18.61
CA MET A 247 10.60 -20.54 17.98
C MET A 247 10.63 -21.70 19.00
N GLN A 248 11.45 -21.59 20.05
CA GLN A 248 11.47 -22.60 21.13
C GLN A 248 10.14 -22.66 21.88
N VAL A 249 9.50 -21.51 22.12
CA VAL A 249 8.17 -21.47 22.75
C VAL A 249 7.12 -22.12 21.85
N LEU A 250 7.12 -21.82 20.56
CA LEU A 250 6.20 -22.44 19.58
C LEU A 250 6.36 -23.95 19.51
N ARG A 251 7.60 -24.47 19.49
CA ARG A 251 7.88 -25.91 19.46
C ARG A 251 7.44 -26.64 20.74
N ARG A 252 7.41 -25.95 21.88
CA ARG A 252 7.06 -26.56 23.19
C ARG A 252 5.57 -26.50 23.52
N ARG A 253 4.83 -25.58 22.92
CA ARG A 253 3.40 -25.43 23.16
C ARG A 253 2.62 -26.28 22.16
N PRO A 254 1.77 -27.21 22.62
CA PRO A 254 0.84 -27.87 21.73
C PRO A 254 -0.05 -26.81 21.09
N THR A 255 -0.24 -26.89 19.78
CA THR A 255 -1.22 -26.09 19.07
C THR A 255 -2.60 -26.64 19.38
N GLU A 256 -3.52 -25.75 19.75
CA GLU A 256 -4.93 -26.12 19.86
C GLU A 256 -5.49 -26.31 18.44
N GLN A 257 -6.06 -27.47 18.19
CA GLN A 257 -6.69 -27.79 16.93
C GLN A 257 -8.20 -27.57 17.03
N TYR A 258 -8.75 -26.70 16.18
CA TYR A 258 -10.17 -26.47 16.04
C TYR A 258 -10.65 -27.03 14.69
N GLY A 259 -11.46 -28.10 14.72
CA GLY A 259 -11.89 -28.78 13.51
C GLY A 259 -10.74 -29.54 12.82
N ASP A 260 -10.97 -29.98 11.59
CA ASP A 260 -10.09 -30.93 10.95
C ASP A 260 -8.73 -30.36 10.51
N ASN A 261 -8.58 -29.04 10.39
CA ASN A 261 -7.33 -28.40 9.92
C ASN A 261 -7.10 -26.98 10.50
N GLN A 262 -7.76 -26.58 11.58
CA GLN A 262 -7.55 -25.26 12.15
C GLN A 262 -6.60 -25.30 13.35
N TYR A 263 -5.50 -24.57 13.25
CA TYR A 263 -4.53 -24.41 14.32
C TYR A 263 -4.60 -22.99 14.87
N GLN A 264 -4.63 -22.85 16.19
CA GLN A 264 -4.54 -21.55 16.83
C GLN A 264 -3.28 -21.47 17.69
N ASN A 265 -2.32 -20.74 17.23
CA ASN A 265 -1.28 -20.11 18.03
C ASN A 265 -1.10 -18.67 17.54
N GLU A 266 -0.34 -17.88 18.28
CA GLU A 266 -0.09 -16.47 17.96
C GLU A 266 0.43 -16.23 16.51
N PHE A 267 1.05 -17.24 15.90
CA PHE A 267 1.64 -17.15 14.54
C PHE A 267 0.94 -18.08 13.53
N ASN A 268 -0.08 -18.78 13.95
CA ASN A 268 -0.76 -19.82 13.15
C ASN A 268 0.19 -20.79 12.43
N VAL A 269 1.27 -21.18 13.10
CA VAL A 269 2.30 -22.03 12.53
C VAL A 269 2.28 -23.39 13.23
N GLN A 270 2.28 -24.48 12.47
CA GLN A 270 2.46 -25.81 12.98
C GLN A 270 3.93 -26.02 13.41
N PRO A 271 4.22 -26.45 14.66
CA PRO A 271 5.60 -26.64 15.11
C PRO A 271 6.43 -27.58 14.24
N GLN A 272 5.79 -28.57 13.65
CA GLN A 272 6.45 -29.59 12.81
C GLN A 272 6.90 -29.06 11.43
N VAL A 273 6.35 -27.96 10.95
CA VAL A 273 6.78 -27.35 9.67
C VAL A 273 7.96 -26.38 9.84
N ILE A 274 8.36 -26.13 11.11
CA ILE A 274 9.52 -25.29 11.39
C ILE A 274 10.79 -26.09 11.14
N PRO A 275 11.61 -25.77 10.14
CA PRO A 275 12.80 -26.53 9.82
C PRO A 275 13.88 -26.37 10.91
N ASP A 276 14.63 -27.44 11.19
CA ASP A 276 15.66 -27.42 12.25
C ASP A 276 16.78 -26.41 11.99
N TRP A 277 17.18 -26.23 10.71
CA TRP A 277 18.21 -25.26 10.33
C TRP A 277 17.86 -23.82 10.68
N LEU A 278 16.57 -23.50 10.81
CA LEU A 278 16.11 -22.14 11.08
C LEU A 278 16.55 -21.67 12.47
N GLN A 279 16.64 -22.57 13.45
CA GLN A 279 17.10 -22.22 14.78
C GLN A 279 18.56 -21.77 14.79
N ASP A 280 19.46 -22.53 14.15
CA ASP A 280 20.87 -22.19 14.03
C ASP A 280 21.06 -20.87 13.28
N TRP A 281 20.25 -20.66 12.24
CA TRP A 281 20.28 -19.42 11.45
C TRP A 281 19.85 -18.20 12.28
N LEU A 282 18.83 -18.36 13.14
CA LEU A 282 18.31 -17.29 14.01
C LEU A 282 19.30 -16.93 15.13
N GLU A 283 19.99 -17.89 15.71
CA GLU A 283 20.98 -17.66 16.77
C GLU A 283 22.10 -16.71 16.31
N ASN A 284 22.45 -16.78 15.04
CA ASN A 284 23.47 -15.93 14.44
C ASN A 284 22.96 -14.55 13.98
N ARG A 285 21.64 -14.35 13.82
CA ARG A 285 21.05 -13.14 13.22
C ARG A 285 20.07 -12.41 14.13
N GLY A 286 19.76 -12.96 15.29
CA GLY A 286 18.87 -12.35 16.28
C GLY A 286 17.39 -12.50 16.01
N GLY A 287 16.97 -12.71 14.76
CA GLY A 287 15.57 -12.89 14.39
C GLY A 287 15.27 -12.60 12.94
N TYR A 288 14.02 -12.72 12.54
CA TYR A 288 13.48 -12.36 11.23
C TYR A 288 12.03 -11.89 11.33
N LEU A 289 11.56 -11.20 10.30
CA LEU A 289 10.16 -10.80 10.20
C LEU A 289 9.35 -11.92 9.51
N ILE A 290 8.16 -12.20 10.01
CA ILE A 290 7.19 -13.07 9.36
C ILE A 290 6.26 -12.25 8.47
N CYS A 291 5.82 -12.83 7.35
CA CYS A 291 4.97 -12.12 6.38
C CYS A 291 3.53 -11.97 6.84
N LEU A 292 3.02 -12.91 7.64
CA LEU A 292 1.60 -12.96 7.95
C LEU A 292 1.34 -13.49 9.36
N LEU A 293 0.46 -12.81 10.07
CA LEU A 293 -0.21 -13.31 11.25
C LEU A 293 -1.59 -13.83 10.81
N TYR A 294 -1.92 -15.07 11.11
CA TYR A 294 -3.17 -15.75 10.74
C TYR A 294 -3.28 -16.12 9.25
N THR A 295 -2.98 -17.36 8.93
CA THR A 295 -3.32 -17.99 7.66
C THR A 295 -4.46 -18.98 7.89
N SER A 296 -5.44 -19.01 7.00
CA SER A 296 -6.54 -19.98 7.10
C SER A 296 -6.15 -21.36 6.60
N ASP A 297 -5.09 -21.48 5.83
CA ASP A 297 -4.68 -22.76 5.23
C ASP A 297 -3.17 -22.92 5.28
N ALA A 298 -2.70 -23.73 6.23
CA ALA A 298 -1.29 -24.11 6.35
C ALA A 298 -0.87 -25.13 5.28
N ALA A 299 -1.75 -25.47 4.34
CA ALA A 299 -1.50 -26.49 3.32
C ALA A 299 -0.89 -25.95 2.02
N ASP A 300 -0.84 -24.64 1.83
CA ASP A 300 -0.18 -24.07 0.66
C ASP A 300 1.25 -23.62 1.02
N ASP A 301 2.21 -24.46 0.69
CA ASP A 301 3.67 -24.32 0.87
C ASP A 301 4.29 -23.09 0.15
N ARG A 302 3.58 -21.99 0.05
CA ARG A 302 4.12 -20.77 -0.52
C ARG A 302 4.63 -19.86 0.58
N ILE A 303 5.81 -20.17 1.04
CA ILE A 303 6.66 -19.22 1.75
C ILE A 303 6.94 -18.05 0.79
N CYS A 304 6.52 -16.85 1.15
CA CYS A 304 6.94 -15.62 0.47
C CYS A 304 8.47 -15.43 0.48
#